data_79c136fe740886e7cebc73c5d67defac
#
_entry.id   79c136fe740886e7cebc73c5d67defac
#
_cell.length_a   1.000
_cell.length_b   1.000
_cell.length_c   1.000
_cell.angle_alpha   90.00
_cell.angle_beta   90.00
_cell.angle_gamma   90.00
#
_symmetry.space_group_name_H-M   'P 1'
#
loop_
_entity.id
_entity.type
_entity.pdbx_description
1 polymer ?
#
loop_
_entity_poly.entity_id
_entity_poly.type
_entity_poly.pdbx_seq_one_letter_code
_entity_poly.pdbx_strand_id
1 'polypeptide(L)'
;EYGFTITKRRDALAQLQAEVDVVIIGGGQSALATAYFLKRKKVSFVILDDQSQAGGAWLHAWQSLRLFSPHTWSSLSGWMMPTTEHTYPTRNEVIEYLSAYEQRYQFPTIRPVHVDHIEQEDDYLDVYAGDQYWRAKAVVSATGTWSKPHIPNDIGREKFKGIQLHSADYVNAAPFKNKKVIVVGGGNSGAQILAEVSKVAETTWVTTTAPAFLSDDVDGRVWFLRATERLKAQQEGRSLEQLAGGLGDIVMIDSVKEARTRGVLHSREPFVAFAEHSVVWADGSTQAVDAVIWCTGFNPALNHLRGLGVVEPDQTVAVHNGRSMKLNNLWLVGYGE
;
A
#
# COMPACT_ATOMS: atom_id res chain seq x y z
N GLU A 1 21.95 22.58 -18.79
CA GLU A 1 21.51 22.48 -20.21
C GLU A 1 21.71 21.06 -20.81
N TYR A 2 22.73 20.28 -20.38
CA TYR A 2 23.02 18.96 -20.98
C TYR A 2 22.04 17.84 -20.54
N GLY A 3 21.40 17.95 -19.40
CA GLY A 3 20.43 16.94 -18.90
C GLY A 3 19.10 16.92 -19.67
N PHE A 4 18.60 18.06 -20.07
CA PHE A 4 17.35 18.22 -20.80
C PHE A 4 17.41 17.69 -22.25
N THR A 5 18.56 17.71 -22.86
CA THR A 5 18.75 17.28 -24.25
C THR A 5 18.83 15.76 -24.39
N ILE A 6 19.26 15.05 -23.34
CA ILE A 6 19.37 13.58 -23.37
C ILE A 6 17.99 12.91 -23.21
N THR A 7 17.14 13.44 -22.33
CA THR A 7 15.76 12.94 -22.14
C THR A 7 14.95 13.10 -23.43
N LYS A 8 14.89 14.31 -24.00
CA LYS A 8 14.19 14.56 -25.28
C LYS A 8 14.67 13.69 -26.46
N ARG A 9 15.97 13.32 -26.52
CA ARG A 9 16.47 12.43 -27.58
C ARG A 9 16.07 10.97 -27.40
N ARG A 10 15.89 10.48 -26.18
CA ARG A 10 15.37 9.12 -25.92
C ARG A 10 13.90 9.01 -26.27
N ASP A 11 13.12 9.99 -25.85
CA ASP A 11 11.66 9.99 -26.05
C ASP A 11 11.28 10.16 -27.52
N ALA A 12 12.11 10.84 -28.32
CA ALA A 12 11.94 10.97 -29.78
C ALA A 12 12.09 9.65 -30.57
N LEU A 13 12.57 8.57 -29.92
CA LEU A 13 12.69 7.24 -30.52
C LEU A 13 11.63 6.26 -29.97
N ALA A 14 10.84 6.68 -28.97
CA ALA A 14 9.82 5.84 -28.38
C ALA A 14 8.68 5.55 -29.38
N GLN A 15 8.15 4.32 -29.33
CA GLN A 15 7.12 3.83 -30.25
C GLN A 15 5.74 3.91 -29.60
N LEU A 16 4.82 4.58 -30.28
CA LEU A 16 3.40 4.59 -29.88
C LEU A 16 2.81 3.18 -29.97
N GLN A 17 2.31 2.68 -28.86
CA GLN A 17 1.67 1.36 -28.76
C GLN A 17 0.16 1.44 -29.00
N ALA A 18 -0.49 2.44 -28.43
CA ALA A 18 -1.91 2.68 -28.60
C ALA A 18 -2.29 4.13 -28.25
N GLU A 19 -3.38 4.60 -28.84
CA GLU A 19 -4.11 5.79 -28.40
C GLU A 19 -5.46 5.34 -27.82
N VAL A 20 -5.75 5.75 -26.59
CA VAL A 20 -6.95 5.35 -25.85
C VAL A 20 -7.56 6.55 -25.10
N ASP A 21 -8.79 6.39 -24.61
CA ASP A 21 -9.37 7.44 -23.76
C ASP A 21 -8.66 7.50 -22.39
N VAL A 22 -8.32 6.34 -21.81
CA VAL A 22 -7.74 6.28 -20.46
C VAL A 22 -6.58 5.27 -20.39
N VAL A 23 -5.44 5.67 -19.82
CA VAL A 23 -4.42 4.76 -19.33
C VAL A 23 -4.55 4.64 -17.81
N ILE A 24 -4.65 3.41 -17.30
CA ILE A 24 -4.58 3.10 -15.88
C ILE A 24 -3.18 2.56 -15.58
N ILE A 25 -2.48 3.15 -14.61
CA ILE A 25 -1.14 2.74 -14.20
C ILE A 25 -1.24 1.97 -12.88
N GLY A 26 -0.81 0.70 -12.90
CA GLY A 26 -0.97 -0.28 -11.82
C GLY A 26 -2.13 -1.23 -12.06
N GLY A 27 -1.99 -2.51 -11.64
CA GLY A 27 -2.95 -3.60 -11.87
C GLY A 27 -3.57 -4.15 -10.57
N GLY A 28 -3.56 -3.38 -9.48
CA GLY A 28 -4.15 -3.77 -8.21
C GLY A 28 -5.66 -3.56 -8.13
N GLN A 29 -6.23 -3.81 -6.95
CA GLN A 29 -7.69 -3.74 -6.72
C GLN A 29 -8.32 -2.40 -7.13
N SER A 30 -7.63 -1.27 -6.93
CA SER A 30 -8.14 0.07 -7.28
C SER A 30 -8.18 0.26 -8.80
N ALA A 31 -7.18 -0.25 -9.51
CA ALA A 31 -7.16 -0.26 -10.97
C ALA A 31 -8.31 -1.11 -11.55
N LEU A 32 -8.49 -2.34 -11.02
CA LEU A 32 -9.55 -3.24 -11.46
C LEU A 32 -10.95 -2.68 -11.18
N ALA A 33 -11.14 -2.04 -10.02
CA ALA A 33 -12.38 -1.35 -9.68
C ALA A 33 -12.68 -0.22 -10.67
N THR A 34 -11.67 0.58 -11.02
CA THR A 34 -11.80 1.66 -12.01
C THR A 34 -12.10 1.10 -13.40
N ALA A 35 -11.36 0.09 -13.83
CA ALA A 35 -11.52 -0.57 -15.13
C ALA A 35 -12.95 -1.13 -15.34
N TYR A 36 -13.55 -1.67 -14.29
CA TYR A 36 -14.94 -2.14 -14.33
C TYR A 36 -15.91 -1.04 -14.75
N PHE A 37 -15.81 0.15 -14.16
CA PHE A 37 -16.69 1.26 -14.50
C PHE A 37 -16.39 1.85 -15.88
N LEU A 38 -15.12 1.96 -16.29
CA LEU A 38 -14.74 2.40 -17.63
C LEU A 38 -15.33 1.45 -18.70
N LYS A 39 -15.17 0.15 -18.50
CA LYS A 39 -15.76 -0.86 -19.40
C LYS A 39 -17.27 -0.74 -19.52
N ARG A 40 -17.97 -0.58 -18.39
CA ARG A 40 -19.43 -0.36 -18.40
C ARG A 40 -19.86 0.91 -19.13
N LYS A 41 -19.04 1.95 -19.11
CA LYS A 41 -19.26 3.21 -19.81
C LYS A 41 -18.79 3.17 -21.26
N LYS A 42 -18.22 2.05 -21.72
CA LYS A 42 -17.64 1.88 -23.07
C LYS A 42 -16.54 2.89 -23.38
N VAL A 43 -15.79 3.32 -22.38
CA VAL A 43 -14.58 4.13 -22.51
C VAL A 43 -13.44 3.20 -22.90
N SER A 44 -12.65 3.56 -23.90
CA SER A 44 -11.46 2.80 -24.30
C SER A 44 -10.36 3.00 -23.27
N PHE A 45 -9.69 1.91 -22.83
CA PHE A 45 -8.61 2.01 -21.85
C PHE A 45 -7.62 0.86 -21.97
N VAL A 46 -6.47 1.04 -21.34
CA VAL A 46 -5.46 0.00 -21.11
C VAL A 46 -4.96 0.09 -19.66
N ILE A 47 -4.64 -1.05 -19.07
CA ILE A 47 -3.97 -1.15 -17.76
C ILE A 47 -2.51 -1.49 -18.01
N LEU A 48 -1.59 -0.67 -17.47
CA LEU A 48 -0.14 -0.93 -17.48
C LEU A 48 0.29 -1.33 -16.08
N ASP A 49 0.75 -2.56 -15.90
CA ASP A 49 1.09 -3.11 -14.59
C ASP A 49 2.52 -3.64 -14.58
N ASP A 50 3.31 -3.25 -13.59
CA ASP A 50 4.72 -3.64 -13.45
C ASP A 50 4.91 -5.06 -12.90
N GLN A 51 3.83 -5.71 -12.44
CA GLN A 51 3.88 -7.07 -11.93
C GLN A 51 3.92 -8.09 -13.08
N SER A 52 4.41 -9.28 -12.79
CA SER A 52 4.41 -10.39 -13.77
C SER A 52 3.05 -11.09 -13.88
N GLN A 53 2.17 -10.90 -12.90
CA GLN A 53 0.85 -11.54 -12.82
C GLN A 53 -0.16 -10.65 -12.08
N ALA A 54 -1.44 -10.99 -12.19
CA ALA A 54 -2.52 -10.31 -11.48
C ALA A 54 -2.44 -10.53 -9.97
N GLY A 55 -2.92 -9.55 -9.18
CA GLY A 55 -2.97 -9.64 -7.72
C GLY A 55 -2.47 -8.37 -7.01
N GLY A 56 -1.77 -7.47 -7.72
CA GLY A 56 -1.28 -6.21 -7.17
C GLY A 56 -0.40 -6.41 -5.94
N ALA A 57 -0.54 -5.56 -4.92
CA ALA A 57 0.23 -5.63 -3.68
C ALA A 57 0.08 -6.95 -2.90
N TRP A 58 -1.01 -7.69 -3.10
CA TRP A 58 -1.23 -8.98 -2.45
C TRP A 58 -0.20 -10.05 -2.84
N LEU A 59 0.42 -9.94 -4.01
CA LEU A 59 1.51 -10.83 -4.44
C LEU A 59 2.69 -10.82 -3.46
N HIS A 60 2.89 -9.71 -2.78
CA HIS A 60 4.02 -9.44 -1.90
C HIS A 60 3.68 -9.50 -0.40
N ALA A 61 2.41 -9.66 -0.07
CA ALA A 61 1.98 -9.81 1.32
C ALA A 61 2.58 -11.06 1.96
N TRP A 62 2.80 -11.05 3.28
CA TRP A 62 3.32 -12.22 3.99
C TRP A 62 2.33 -13.40 3.98
N GLN A 63 2.86 -14.61 4.18
CA GLN A 63 2.12 -15.84 3.92
C GLN A 63 0.84 -16.00 4.74
N SER A 64 0.85 -15.57 5.99
CA SER A 64 -0.29 -15.71 6.90
C SER A 64 -1.28 -14.54 6.83
N LEU A 65 -1.03 -13.53 6.00
CA LEU A 65 -1.92 -12.37 5.90
C LEU A 65 -3.31 -12.81 5.43
N ARG A 66 -4.30 -12.27 6.11
CA ARG A 66 -5.72 -12.41 5.76
C ARG A 66 -6.37 -11.05 5.68
N LEU A 67 -7.46 -10.97 4.95
CA LEU A 67 -8.39 -9.86 5.14
C LEU A 67 -8.92 -9.90 6.58
N PHE A 68 -9.30 -8.76 7.09
CA PHE A 68 -9.99 -8.62 8.39
C PHE A 68 -11.47 -8.22 8.21
N SER A 69 -11.98 -8.39 7.00
CA SER A 69 -13.39 -8.25 6.64
C SER A 69 -13.85 -9.48 5.84
N PRO A 70 -15.10 -9.92 5.97
CA PRO A 70 -15.63 -11.04 5.21
C PRO A 70 -15.60 -10.81 3.71
N HIS A 71 -15.58 -11.87 2.91
CA HIS A 71 -15.56 -11.84 1.45
C HIS A 71 -16.66 -10.93 0.84
N THR A 72 -17.84 -10.91 1.45
CA THR A 72 -18.97 -10.08 1.01
C THR A 72 -18.69 -8.58 1.09
N TRP A 73 -17.84 -8.15 2.04
CA TRP A 73 -17.44 -6.76 2.22
C TRP A 73 -16.17 -6.38 1.47
N SER A 74 -15.45 -7.39 0.98
CA SER A 74 -14.17 -7.22 0.28
C SER A 74 -14.30 -7.40 -1.23
N SER A 75 -15.53 -7.51 -1.73
CA SER A 75 -15.84 -7.73 -3.14
C SER A 75 -15.71 -6.46 -3.97
N LEU A 76 -15.17 -6.58 -5.16
CA LEU A 76 -15.20 -5.53 -6.17
C LEU A 76 -16.58 -5.45 -6.84
N SER A 77 -16.89 -4.30 -7.43
CA SER A 77 -18.17 -4.06 -8.10
C SER A 77 -18.45 -5.06 -9.23
N GLY A 78 -19.68 -5.56 -9.30
CA GLY A 78 -20.17 -6.40 -10.39
C GLY A 78 -19.94 -7.89 -10.22
N TRP A 79 -19.05 -8.34 -9.34
CA TRP A 79 -18.88 -9.75 -9.01
C TRP A 79 -18.40 -9.93 -7.57
N MET A 80 -19.25 -10.60 -6.80
CA MET A 80 -18.93 -10.94 -5.41
C MET A 80 -17.75 -11.91 -5.36
N MET A 81 -16.83 -11.70 -4.40
CA MET A 81 -15.80 -12.68 -4.08
C MET A 81 -16.47 -14.00 -3.69
N PRO A 82 -16.06 -15.13 -4.27
CA PRO A 82 -16.60 -16.44 -3.88
C PRO A 82 -16.46 -16.69 -2.38
N THR A 83 -17.35 -17.51 -1.84
CA THR A 83 -17.26 -17.96 -0.44
C THR A 83 -15.95 -18.72 -0.24
N THR A 84 -15.23 -18.36 0.81
CA THR A 84 -13.97 -18.98 1.21
C THR A 84 -14.19 -19.96 2.35
N GLU A 85 -13.26 -20.88 2.60
CA GLU A 85 -13.33 -21.81 3.72
C GLU A 85 -13.24 -21.10 5.07
N HIS A 86 -12.68 -19.89 5.08
CA HIS A 86 -12.46 -19.08 6.27
C HIS A 86 -13.37 -17.86 6.28
N THR A 87 -13.73 -17.40 7.48
CA THR A 87 -14.48 -16.14 7.67
C THR A 87 -13.80 -14.95 6.99
N TYR A 88 -12.48 -14.90 7.08
CA TYR A 88 -11.66 -13.88 6.48
C TYR A 88 -10.77 -14.49 5.39
N PRO A 89 -10.90 -14.05 4.13
CA PRO A 89 -10.12 -14.56 3.01
C PRO A 89 -8.61 -14.48 3.26
N THR A 90 -7.91 -15.53 2.86
CA THR A 90 -6.45 -15.59 2.89
C THR A 90 -5.85 -14.75 1.77
N ARG A 91 -4.56 -14.42 1.89
CA ARG A 91 -3.76 -13.80 0.83
C ARG A 91 -3.96 -14.47 -0.53
N ASN A 92 -3.90 -15.80 -0.58
CA ASN A 92 -4.02 -16.55 -1.84
C ASN A 92 -5.43 -16.46 -2.44
N GLU A 93 -6.47 -16.57 -1.62
CA GLU A 93 -7.86 -16.39 -2.07
C GLU A 93 -8.13 -14.99 -2.62
N VAL A 94 -7.48 -13.95 -2.05
CA VAL A 94 -7.55 -12.59 -2.60
C VAL A 94 -6.85 -12.50 -3.96
N ILE A 95 -5.65 -13.08 -4.10
CA ILE A 95 -4.90 -13.10 -5.38
C ILE A 95 -5.72 -13.82 -6.46
N GLU A 96 -6.27 -14.99 -6.14
CA GLU A 96 -7.12 -15.77 -7.03
C GLU A 96 -8.36 -14.98 -7.47
N TYR A 97 -9.02 -14.32 -6.51
CA TYR A 97 -10.18 -13.48 -6.81
C TYR A 97 -9.83 -12.32 -7.75
N LEU A 98 -8.75 -11.56 -7.47
CA LEU A 98 -8.34 -10.44 -8.33
C LEU A 98 -7.95 -10.91 -9.73
N SER A 99 -7.25 -12.04 -9.83
CA SER A 99 -6.90 -12.65 -11.11
C SER A 99 -8.14 -13.09 -11.90
N ALA A 100 -9.07 -13.78 -11.25
CA ALA A 100 -10.32 -14.24 -11.85
C ALA A 100 -11.23 -13.04 -12.22
N TYR A 101 -11.22 -11.97 -11.43
CA TYR A 101 -11.96 -10.75 -11.72
C TYR A 101 -11.46 -10.08 -13.00
N GLU A 102 -10.15 -9.94 -13.16
CA GLU A 102 -9.54 -9.39 -14.36
C GLU A 102 -9.88 -10.23 -15.60
N GLN A 103 -9.76 -11.55 -15.51
CA GLN A 103 -10.09 -12.49 -16.59
C GLN A 103 -11.59 -12.44 -16.94
N ARG A 104 -12.47 -12.44 -15.92
CA ARG A 104 -13.92 -12.38 -16.10
C ARG A 104 -14.36 -11.19 -16.92
N TYR A 105 -13.78 -10.05 -16.64
CA TYR A 105 -14.11 -8.82 -17.36
C TYR A 105 -13.22 -8.56 -18.56
N GLN A 106 -12.25 -9.44 -18.86
CA GLN A 106 -11.35 -9.32 -20.02
C GLN A 106 -10.78 -7.91 -20.12
N PHE A 107 -10.16 -7.44 -19.04
CA PHE A 107 -9.52 -6.13 -19.05
C PHE A 107 -8.27 -6.14 -19.92
N PRO A 108 -8.05 -5.11 -20.76
CA PRO A 108 -6.84 -5.00 -21.58
C PRO A 108 -5.64 -4.62 -20.71
N THR A 109 -5.04 -5.61 -20.04
CA THR A 109 -3.89 -5.43 -19.16
C THR A 109 -2.62 -5.88 -19.84
N ILE A 110 -1.60 -5.04 -19.81
CA ILE A 110 -0.27 -5.31 -20.33
C ILE A 110 0.71 -5.46 -19.17
N ARG A 111 1.43 -6.58 -19.09
CA ARG A 111 2.40 -6.95 -18.04
C ARG A 111 3.61 -7.67 -18.63
N PRO A 112 4.79 -7.56 -18.03
CA PRO A 112 5.17 -6.50 -17.09
C PRO A 112 5.47 -5.20 -17.83
N VAL A 113 4.93 -4.08 -17.35
CA VAL A 113 5.23 -2.74 -17.89
C VAL A 113 5.47 -1.79 -16.74
N HIS A 114 6.70 -1.33 -16.59
CA HIS A 114 7.05 -0.30 -15.63
C HIS A 114 6.94 1.08 -16.29
N VAL A 115 6.02 1.91 -15.81
CA VAL A 115 5.87 3.27 -16.30
C VAL A 115 6.94 4.16 -15.67
N ASP A 116 7.78 4.76 -16.51
CA ASP A 116 8.90 5.60 -16.08
C ASP A 116 8.44 7.03 -15.76
N HIS A 117 7.69 7.63 -16.69
CA HIS A 117 7.22 9.02 -16.59
C HIS A 117 6.02 9.27 -17.50
N ILE A 118 5.42 10.45 -17.32
CA ILE A 118 4.32 10.95 -18.13
C ILE A 118 4.68 12.34 -18.61
N GLU A 119 4.40 12.62 -19.87
CA GLU A 119 4.50 13.95 -20.46
C GLU A 119 3.11 14.46 -20.87
N GLN A 120 2.93 15.76 -20.77
CA GLN A 120 1.72 16.41 -21.28
C GLN A 120 2.02 16.96 -22.68
N GLU A 121 1.22 16.52 -23.65
CA GLU A 121 1.29 16.98 -25.04
C GLU A 121 -0.11 17.47 -25.47
N ASP A 122 -0.26 18.79 -25.49
CA ASP A 122 -1.56 19.45 -25.73
C ASP A 122 -2.65 18.98 -24.75
N ASP A 123 -3.71 18.37 -25.25
CA ASP A 123 -4.83 17.83 -24.45
C ASP A 123 -4.62 16.36 -24.05
N TYR A 124 -3.47 15.77 -24.38
CA TYR A 124 -3.15 14.36 -24.11
C TYR A 124 -2.06 14.21 -23.07
N LEU A 125 -2.01 13.00 -22.51
CA LEU A 125 -0.93 12.53 -21.65
C LEU A 125 -0.24 11.35 -22.33
N ASP A 126 1.04 11.46 -22.58
CA ASP A 126 1.87 10.39 -23.13
C ASP A 126 2.56 9.67 -21.99
N VAL A 127 2.25 8.37 -21.84
CA VAL A 127 2.71 7.50 -20.74
C VAL A 127 3.84 6.64 -21.25
N TYR A 128 5.07 6.84 -20.74
CA TYR A 128 6.29 6.21 -21.22
C TYR A 128 6.72 5.02 -20.35
N ALA A 129 7.15 3.96 -21.04
CA ALA A 129 7.76 2.78 -20.44
C ALA A 129 8.89 2.27 -21.35
N GLY A 130 10.14 2.60 -21.02
CA GLY A 130 11.31 2.29 -21.84
C GLY A 130 11.25 2.98 -23.20
N ASP A 131 11.22 2.20 -24.27
CA ASP A 131 11.11 2.65 -25.64
C ASP A 131 9.66 2.64 -26.21
N GLN A 132 8.69 2.50 -25.34
CA GLN A 132 7.26 2.45 -25.68
C GLN A 132 6.51 3.59 -25.00
N TYR A 133 5.40 4.04 -25.61
CA TYR A 133 4.47 4.94 -24.94
C TYR A 133 3.02 4.71 -25.39
N TRP A 134 2.10 5.12 -24.56
CA TRP A 134 0.66 5.12 -24.79
C TRP A 134 0.15 6.55 -24.67
N ARG A 135 -0.64 6.96 -25.65
CA ARG A 135 -1.29 8.27 -25.65
C ARG A 135 -2.70 8.16 -25.08
N ALA A 136 -3.04 9.01 -24.13
CA ALA A 136 -4.35 9.00 -23.49
C ALA A 136 -4.93 10.40 -23.31
N LYS A 137 -6.26 10.51 -23.40
CA LYS A 137 -6.97 11.74 -23.01
C LYS A 137 -6.94 11.95 -21.50
N ALA A 138 -6.85 10.87 -20.72
CA ALA A 138 -6.75 10.91 -19.28
C ALA A 138 -5.91 9.77 -18.74
N VAL A 139 -5.30 9.98 -17.56
CA VAL A 139 -4.54 8.97 -16.84
C VAL A 139 -5.14 8.76 -15.46
N VAL A 140 -5.23 7.50 -15.05
CA VAL A 140 -5.56 7.10 -13.68
C VAL A 140 -4.32 6.46 -13.06
N SER A 141 -3.69 7.14 -12.11
CA SER A 141 -2.62 6.58 -11.29
C SER A 141 -3.23 5.70 -10.19
N ALA A 142 -2.93 4.40 -10.22
CA ALA A 142 -3.42 3.38 -9.29
C ALA A 142 -2.27 2.49 -8.79
N THR A 143 -1.06 3.04 -8.70
CA THR A 143 0.17 2.33 -8.34
C THR A 143 0.28 2.01 -6.85
N GLY A 144 -0.60 2.57 -6.02
CA GLY A 144 -0.65 2.33 -4.60
C GLY A 144 0.60 2.80 -3.85
N THR A 145 0.89 2.13 -2.74
CA THR A 145 1.95 2.53 -1.81
C THR A 145 3.00 1.45 -1.57
N TRP A 146 2.67 0.19 -1.88
CA TRP A 146 3.45 -0.98 -1.46
C TRP A 146 4.91 -0.94 -1.91
N SER A 147 5.22 -0.44 -3.11
CA SER A 147 6.58 -0.34 -3.65
C SER A 147 7.43 0.79 -3.02
N LYS A 148 6.87 1.53 -2.06
CA LYS A 148 7.53 2.65 -1.36
C LYS A 148 7.44 2.49 0.16
N PRO A 149 8.05 1.43 0.73
CA PRO A 149 8.11 1.26 2.18
C PRO A 149 8.78 2.47 2.83
N HIS A 150 8.23 2.90 3.95
CA HIS A 150 8.79 4.00 4.74
C HIS A 150 9.56 3.44 5.94
N ILE A 151 10.86 3.72 5.99
CA ILE A 151 11.70 3.43 7.15
C ILE A 151 12.23 4.77 7.67
N PRO A 152 11.99 5.13 8.94
CA PRO A 152 12.51 6.35 9.54
C PRO A 152 14.05 6.41 9.48
N ASN A 153 14.60 7.63 9.37
CA ASN A 153 16.04 7.87 9.43
C ASN A 153 16.50 7.92 10.91
N ASP A 154 16.53 6.75 11.55
CA ASP A 154 16.96 6.66 12.92
C ASP A 154 18.49 6.76 13.05
N ILE A 155 18.92 7.35 14.16
CA ILE A 155 20.34 7.63 14.43
C ILE A 155 21.13 6.33 14.54
N GLY A 156 22.09 6.14 13.65
CA GLY A 156 23.02 5.03 13.65
C GLY A 156 22.46 3.73 13.07
N ARG A 157 21.33 3.77 12.36
CA ARG A 157 20.73 2.58 11.72
C ARG A 157 21.73 1.85 10.80
N GLU A 158 22.61 2.57 10.15
CA GLU A 158 23.67 2.03 9.29
C GLU A 158 24.76 1.28 10.06
N LYS A 159 24.87 1.50 11.38
CA LYS A 159 25.83 0.80 12.26
C LYS A 159 25.35 -0.56 12.70
N PHE A 160 24.03 -0.78 12.66
CA PHE A 160 23.44 -2.02 13.13
C PHE A 160 23.78 -3.19 12.20
N LYS A 161 24.39 -4.23 12.76
CA LYS A 161 24.84 -5.43 12.03
C LYS A 161 23.81 -6.56 12.02
N GLY A 162 22.71 -6.41 12.74
CA GLY A 162 21.62 -7.36 12.76
C GLY A 162 20.75 -7.28 11.50
N ILE A 163 19.71 -8.11 11.45
CA ILE A 163 18.75 -8.13 10.37
C ILE A 163 17.87 -6.88 10.46
N GLN A 164 17.70 -6.17 9.35
CA GLN A 164 16.70 -5.11 9.21
C GLN A 164 15.84 -5.40 7.99
N LEU A 165 14.53 -5.41 8.16
CA LEU A 165 13.60 -5.51 7.04
C LEU A 165 12.33 -4.69 7.31
N HIS A 166 11.71 -4.25 6.25
CA HIS A 166 10.38 -3.66 6.32
C HIS A 166 9.30 -4.75 6.29
N SER A 167 8.10 -4.47 6.79
CA SER A 167 6.96 -5.39 6.70
C SER A 167 6.60 -5.79 5.25
N ALA A 168 7.01 -4.99 4.26
CA ALA A 168 6.91 -5.32 2.85
C ALA A 168 7.74 -6.56 2.45
N ASP A 169 8.87 -6.80 3.14
CA ASP A 169 9.80 -7.89 2.87
C ASP A 169 9.61 -9.06 3.85
N TYR A 170 8.69 -8.91 4.82
CA TYR A 170 8.39 -9.97 5.78
C TYR A 170 7.59 -11.08 5.10
N VAL A 171 8.05 -12.31 5.22
CA VAL A 171 7.41 -13.50 4.63
C VAL A 171 6.76 -14.38 5.69
N ASN A 172 7.48 -14.72 6.77
CA ASN A 172 7.02 -15.51 7.90
C ASN A 172 8.00 -15.41 9.08
N ALA A 173 7.64 -15.98 10.23
CA ALA A 173 8.43 -15.90 11.46
C ALA A 173 9.67 -16.84 11.51
N ALA A 174 9.81 -17.81 10.60
CA ALA A 174 10.85 -18.84 10.68
C ALA A 174 12.29 -18.29 10.79
N PRO A 175 12.70 -17.24 10.06
CA PRO A 175 14.05 -16.65 10.17
C PRO A 175 14.38 -16.06 11.55
N PHE A 176 13.37 -15.80 12.39
CA PHE A 176 13.51 -15.12 13.67
C PHE A 176 13.55 -16.08 14.86
N LYS A 177 13.47 -17.41 14.62
CA LYS A 177 13.48 -18.39 15.69
C LYS A 177 14.68 -18.20 16.64
N ASN A 178 14.38 -18.15 17.95
CA ASN A 178 15.36 -17.95 19.04
C ASN A 178 16.15 -16.62 18.97
N LYS A 179 15.63 -15.62 18.26
CA LYS A 179 16.25 -14.29 18.13
C LYS A 179 15.58 -13.28 19.06
N LYS A 180 16.31 -12.19 19.34
CA LYS A 180 15.77 -10.98 19.97
C LYS A 180 15.34 -10.00 18.89
N VAL A 181 14.03 -9.78 18.77
CA VAL A 181 13.43 -9.04 17.65
C VAL A 181 12.69 -7.80 18.15
N ILE A 182 12.98 -6.67 17.58
CA ILE A 182 12.18 -5.46 17.76
C ILE A 182 11.20 -5.35 16.58
N VAL A 183 9.91 -5.16 16.88
CA VAL A 183 8.88 -4.81 15.90
C VAL A 183 8.51 -3.34 16.12
N VAL A 184 8.70 -2.51 15.09
CA VAL A 184 8.45 -1.06 15.14
C VAL A 184 7.20 -0.71 14.37
N GLY A 185 6.22 -0.11 15.04
CA GLY A 185 4.98 0.37 14.43
C GLY A 185 3.72 -0.07 15.15
N GLY A 186 2.82 0.87 15.41
CA GLY A 186 1.61 0.70 16.23
C GLY A 186 0.34 0.39 15.44
N GLY A 187 0.42 0.03 14.16
CA GLY A 187 -0.72 -0.32 13.33
C GLY A 187 -0.97 -1.83 13.20
N ASN A 188 -1.89 -2.20 12.30
CA ASN A 188 -2.28 -3.59 12.06
C ASN A 188 -1.12 -4.50 11.67
N SER A 189 -0.24 -4.06 10.76
CA SER A 189 0.93 -4.86 10.36
C SER A 189 1.85 -5.14 11.55
N GLY A 190 2.12 -4.13 12.39
CA GLY A 190 2.93 -4.27 13.59
C GLY A 190 2.36 -5.29 14.56
N ALA A 191 1.07 -5.18 14.89
CA ALA A 191 0.40 -6.09 15.81
C ALA A 191 0.35 -7.53 15.28
N GLN A 192 0.06 -7.73 14.00
CA GLN A 192 -0.04 -9.06 13.38
C GLN A 192 1.32 -9.74 13.27
N ILE A 193 2.35 -9.03 12.82
CA ILE A 193 3.72 -9.56 12.72
C ILE A 193 4.28 -9.84 14.13
N LEU A 194 4.04 -8.96 15.10
CA LEU A 194 4.38 -9.21 16.49
C LEU A 194 3.73 -10.49 17.01
N ALA A 195 2.43 -10.66 16.76
CA ALA A 195 1.68 -11.83 17.19
C ALA A 195 2.27 -13.14 16.63
N GLU A 196 2.77 -13.12 15.41
CA GLU A 196 3.40 -14.26 14.75
C GLU A 196 4.84 -14.50 15.24
N VAL A 197 5.67 -13.47 15.22
CA VAL A 197 7.11 -13.56 15.57
C VAL A 197 7.31 -13.90 17.05
N SER A 198 6.46 -13.39 17.96
CA SER A 198 6.52 -13.68 19.40
C SER A 198 6.24 -15.14 19.78
N LYS A 199 5.81 -15.98 18.82
CA LYS A 199 5.68 -17.43 19.04
C LYS A 199 7.03 -18.16 18.99
N VAL A 200 8.03 -17.56 18.33
CA VAL A 200 9.32 -18.22 18.05
C VAL A 200 10.52 -17.41 18.51
N ALA A 201 10.34 -16.15 18.89
CA ALA A 201 11.36 -15.19 19.23
C ALA A 201 11.03 -14.43 20.52
N GLU A 202 12.06 -13.87 21.18
CA GLU A 202 11.90 -12.86 22.21
C GLU A 202 11.62 -11.51 21.52
N THR A 203 10.48 -10.89 21.81
CA THR A 203 10.03 -9.70 21.07
C THR A 203 9.90 -8.46 21.96
N THR A 204 10.24 -7.32 21.40
CA THR A 204 9.93 -5.98 21.95
C THR A 204 9.12 -5.22 20.93
N TRP A 205 7.96 -4.70 21.34
CA TRP A 205 7.12 -3.87 20.48
C TRP A 205 7.38 -2.39 20.74
N VAL A 206 7.67 -1.63 19.68
CA VAL A 206 8.02 -0.21 19.76
C VAL A 206 7.01 0.62 18.97
N THR A 207 6.44 1.64 19.63
CA THR A 207 5.45 2.52 19.01
C THR A 207 5.65 3.96 19.46
N THR A 208 5.36 4.94 18.63
CA THR A 208 5.44 6.37 18.96
C THR A 208 4.29 6.85 19.85
N THR A 209 3.16 6.17 19.77
CA THR A 209 1.94 6.42 20.58
C THR A 209 1.38 5.10 21.04
N ALA A 210 0.63 5.10 22.13
CA ALA A 210 -0.03 3.89 22.62
C ALA A 210 -0.94 3.30 21.52
N PRO A 211 -0.81 1.99 21.20
CA PRO A 211 -1.64 1.37 20.19
C PRO A 211 -3.12 1.40 20.58
N ALA A 212 -3.98 1.76 19.62
CA ALA A 212 -5.43 1.73 19.78
C ALA A 212 -6.00 0.44 19.17
N PHE A 213 -6.84 -0.26 19.92
CA PHE A 213 -7.44 -1.52 19.50
C PHE A 213 -8.94 -1.35 19.32
N LEU A 214 -9.51 -1.95 18.26
CA LEU A 214 -10.95 -2.14 18.16
C LEU A 214 -11.41 -3.16 19.19
N SER A 215 -12.70 -3.09 19.58
CA SER A 215 -13.27 -4.12 20.44
C SER A 215 -13.33 -5.48 19.72
N ASP A 216 -13.33 -6.57 20.51
CA ASP A 216 -13.20 -7.94 20.02
C ASP A 216 -14.34 -8.43 19.12
N ASP A 217 -15.48 -7.78 19.19
CA ASP A 217 -16.68 -8.04 18.39
C ASP A 217 -16.75 -7.22 17.09
N VAL A 218 -15.74 -6.37 16.87
CA VAL A 218 -15.66 -5.48 15.71
C VAL A 218 -14.54 -5.95 14.78
N ASP A 219 -14.86 -6.09 13.52
CA ASP A 219 -13.88 -6.41 12.46
C ASP A 219 -13.73 -5.27 11.44
N GLY A 220 -13.00 -5.52 10.35
CA GLY A 220 -12.72 -4.52 9.32
C GLY A 220 -13.93 -3.91 8.63
N ARG A 221 -15.14 -4.44 8.81
CA ARG A 221 -16.38 -3.85 8.28
C ARG A 221 -16.61 -2.43 8.81
N VAL A 222 -16.17 -2.17 10.04
CA VAL A 222 -16.28 -0.82 10.64
C VAL A 222 -15.54 0.24 9.82
N TRP A 223 -14.44 -0.12 9.17
CA TRP A 223 -13.67 0.83 8.36
C TRP A 223 -14.38 1.19 7.06
N PHE A 224 -15.05 0.24 6.43
CA PHE A 224 -15.91 0.53 5.28
C PHE A 224 -17.07 1.46 5.66
N LEU A 225 -17.68 1.23 6.83
CA LEU A 225 -18.73 2.10 7.35
C LEU A 225 -18.20 3.49 7.68
N ARG A 226 -17.05 3.59 8.35
CA ARG A 226 -16.39 4.87 8.66
C ARG A 226 -15.98 5.62 7.38
N ALA A 227 -15.38 4.94 6.41
CA ALA A 227 -15.01 5.54 5.13
C ALA A 227 -16.24 6.04 4.36
N THR A 228 -17.33 5.26 4.36
CA THR A 228 -18.61 5.67 3.72
C THR A 228 -19.21 6.89 4.40
N GLU A 229 -19.20 6.93 5.74
CA GLU A 229 -19.74 8.06 6.50
C GLU A 229 -18.87 9.32 6.31
N ARG A 230 -17.55 9.19 6.24
CA ARG A 230 -16.64 10.31 5.93
C ARG A 230 -16.92 10.86 4.53
N LEU A 231 -17.08 10.00 3.54
CA LEU A 231 -17.42 10.41 2.17
C LEU A 231 -18.75 11.17 2.14
N LYS A 232 -19.77 10.66 2.83
CA LYS A 232 -21.06 11.36 2.95
C LYS A 232 -20.93 12.72 3.64
N ALA A 233 -20.20 12.77 4.77
CA ALA A 233 -19.95 13.98 5.49
C ALA A 233 -19.25 15.03 4.61
N GLN A 234 -18.25 14.62 3.84
CA GLN A 234 -17.56 15.49 2.90
C GLN A 234 -18.49 16.01 1.79
N GLN A 235 -19.35 15.16 1.22
CA GLN A 235 -20.34 15.55 0.21
C GLN A 235 -21.38 16.50 0.75
N GLU A 236 -21.75 16.36 2.03
CA GLU A 236 -22.72 17.19 2.74
C GLU A 236 -22.10 18.44 3.40
N GLY A 237 -20.77 18.63 3.29
CA GLY A 237 -20.05 19.75 3.91
C GLY A 237 -20.00 19.69 5.45
N ARG A 238 -20.20 18.50 6.05
CA ARG A 238 -20.09 18.30 7.51
C ARG A 238 -18.63 18.16 7.93
N SER A 239 -18.30 18.58 9.15
CA SER A 239 -16.96 18.43 9.72
C SER A 239 -16.60 16.94 9.91
N LEU A 240 -15.41 16.55 9.46
CA LEU A 240 -14.86 15.20 9.63
C LEU A 240 -14.35 14.96 11.07
N GLU A 241 -14.04 16.02 11.81
CA GLU A 241 -13.55 15.96 13.19
C GLU A 241 -14.55 15.35 14.18
N GLN A 242 -15.84 15.40 13.82
CA GLN A 242 -16.92 14.85 14.65
C GLN A 242 -17.15 13.35 14.45
N LEU A 243 -16.46 12.74 13.48
CA LEU A 243 -16.60 11.32 13.22
C LEU A 243 -15.66 10.50 14.12
N ALA A 244 -16.25 9.67 14.97
CA ALA A 244 -15.53 8.88 15.96
C ALA A 244 -14.60 7.83 15.32
N GLY A 245 -13.37 7.73 15.84
CA GLY A 245 -12.40 6.66 15.57
C GLY A 245 -11.53 6.87 14.32
N GLY A 246 -10.26 6.53 14.44
CA GLY A 246 -9.29 6.53 13.34
C GLY A 246 -9.45 5.33 12.40
N LEU A 247 -8.90 5.43 11.19
CA LEU A 247 -8.74 4.28 10.29
C LEU A 247 -7.51 3.42 10.67
N GLY A 248 -6.75 3.84 11.70
CA GLY A 248 -5.52 3.19 12.15
C GLY A 248 -5.69 2.21 13.32
N ASP A 249 -6.88 2.10 13.92
CA ASP A 249 -7.11 1.21 15.07
C ASP A 249 -6.85 -0.26 14.68
N ILE A 250 -6.21 -1.01 15.58
CA ILE A 250 -5.85 -2.40 15.33
C ILE A 250 -7.09 -3.29 15.41
N VAL A 251 -7.34 -4.05 14.34
CA VAL A 251 -8.41 -5.07 14.31
C VAL A 251 -7.97 -6.28 15.12
N MET A 252 -8.82 -6.68 16.07
CA MET A 252 -8.57 -7.81 16.95
C MET A 252 -8.89 -9.15 16.26
N ILE A 253 -8.07 -9.50 15.24
CA ILE A 253 -8.13 -10.83 14.62
C ILE A 253 -7.62 -11.90 15.61
N ASP A 254 -7.90 -13.16 15.35
CA ASP A 254 -7.63 -14.26 16.30
C ASP A 254 -6.16 -14.35 16.74
N SER A 255 -5.20 -14.12 15.83
CA SER A 255 -3.78 -14.13 16.17
C SER A 255 -3.39 -12.98 17.11
N VAL A 256 -4.02 -11.81 16.97
CA VAL A 256 -3.79 -10.64 17.84
C VAL A 256 -4.45 -10.85 19.20
N LYS A 257 -5.67 -11.45 19.24
CA LYS A 257 -6.33 -11.84 20.50
C LYS A 257 -5.47 -12.86 21.28
N GLU A 258 -4.94 -13.85 20.58
CA GLU A 258 -4.02 -14.84 21.17
C GLU A 258 -2.75 -14.17 21.73
N ALA A 259 -2.16 -13.26 20.98
CA ALA A 259 -0.98 -12.49 21.42
C ALA A 259 -1.27 -11.66 22.68
N ARG A 260 -2.47 -11.05 22.76
CA ARG A 260 -2.94 -10.36 23.97
C ARG A 260 -3.00 -11.32 25.16
N THR A 261 -3.58 -12.50 24.97
CA THR A 261 -3.66 -13.52 26.03
C THR A 261 -2.28 -13.99 26.51
N ARG A 262 -1.29 -14.05 25.62
CA ARG A 262 0.11 -14.33 25.97
C ARG A 262 0.84 -13.15 26.62
N GLY A 263 0.22 -11.99 26.72
CA GLY A 263 0.79 -10.80 27.35
C GLY A 263 1.90 -10.13 26.52
N VAL A 264 1.88 -10.25 25.19
CA VAL A 264 2.93 -9.67 24.32
C VAL A 264 2.56 -8.34 23.67
N LEU A 265 1.33 -7.88 23.80
CA LEU A 265 0.85 -6.62 23.22
C LEU A 265 1.15 -5.40 24.12
N HIS A 266 2.35 -5.34 24.68
CA HIS A 266 2.83 -4.20 25.45
C HIS A 266 3.90 -3.46 24.65
N SER A 267 3.58 -2.23 24.23
CA SER A 267 4.54 -1.39 23.53
C SER A 267 5.34 -0.54 24.52
N ARG A 268 6.52 -0.16 24.08
CA ARG A 268 7.33 0.88 24.72
C ARG A 268 7.68 1.99 23.72
N GLU A 269 8.12 3.12 24.23
CA GLU A 269 8.54 4.26 23.43
C GLU A 269 9.74 3.93 22.53
N PRO A 270 9.98 4.70 21.44
CA PRO A 270 11.09 4.48 20.55
C PRO A 270 12.45 4.53 21.25
N PHE A 271 13.38 3.67 20.81
CA PHE A 271 14.78 3.80 21.13
C PHE A 271 15.38 5.04 20.43
N VAL A 272 16.48 5.57 20.95
CA VAL A 272 17.08 6.83 20.47
C VAL A 272 18.28 6.63 19.56
N ALA A 273 18.89 5.44 19.55
CA ALA A 273 20.01 5.14 18.67
C ALA A 273 20.21 3.64 18.47
N PHE A 274 20.91 3.30 17.38
CA PHE A 274 21.48 1.98 17.16
C PHE A 274 22.95 1.91 17.56
N ALA A 275 23.34 0.74 18.07
CA ALA A 275 24.71 0.29 18.14
C ALA A 275 24.87 -0.97 17.27
N GLU A 276 26.07 -1.55 17.21
CA GLU A 276 26.39 -2.65 16.29
C GLU A 276 25.46 -3.88 16.44
N HIS A 277 25.10 -4.25 17.69
CA HIS A 277 24.23 -5.38 18.01
C HIS A 277 23.17 -5.06 19.08
N SER A 278 22.83 -3.79 19.22
CA SER A 278 21.89 -3.34 20.25
C SER A 278 21.21 -2.04 19.86
N VAL A 279 20.16 -1.69 20.61
CA VAL A 279 19.57 -0.36 20.59
C VAL A 279 19.82 0.34 21.92
N VAL A 280 19.81 1.67 21.91
CA VAL A 280 19.97 2.52 23.09
C VAL A 280 18.63 3.19 23.37
N TRP A 281 18.14 3.05 24.58
CA TRP A 281 16.90 3.67 25.03
C TRP A 281 17.12 5.09 25.57
N ALA A 282 16.05 5.88 25.70
CA ALA A 282 16.12 7.25 26.17
C ALA A 282 16.73 7.42 27.58
N ASP A 283 16.63 6.39 28.43
CA ASP A 283 17.23 6.34 29.75
C ASP A 283 18.75 5.97 29.74
N GLY A 284 19.33 5.82 28.56
CA GLY A 284 20.72 5.41 28.36
C GLY A 284 20.98 3.90 28.48
N SER A 285 19.97 3.10 28.82
CA SER A 285 20.11 1.64 28.84
C SER A 285 20.23 1.07 27.43
N THR A 286 20.85 -0.10 27.29
CA THR A 286 21.02 -0.80 26.03
C THR A 286 20.28 -2.14 26.05
N GLN A 287 19.76 -2.54 24.89
CA GLN A 287 19.16 -3.85 24.71
C GLN A 287 19.80 -4.54 23.51
N ALA A 288 20.30 -5.75 23.72
CA ALA A 288 20.80 -6.58 22.63
C ALA A 288 19.65 -6.96 21.67
N VAL A 289 19.89 -6.87 20.37
CA VAL A 289 18.91 -7.10 19.32
C VAL A 289 19.57 -7.83 18.16
N ASP A 290 18.89 -8.85 17.63
CA ASP A 290 19.33 -9.60 16.45
C ASP A 290 18.63 -9.11 15.18
N ALA A 291 17.38 -8.61 15.31
CA ALA A 291 16.59 -8.16 14.17
C ALA A 291 15.64 -7.01 14.50
N VAL A 292 15.39 -6.15 13.51
CA VAL A 292 14.36 -5.10 13.56
C VAL A 292 13.43 -5.26 12.37
N ILE A 293 12.13 -5.33 12.64
CA ILE A 293 11.08 -5.37 11.62
C ILE A 293 10.35 -4.03 11.65
N TRP A 294 10.47 -3.29 10.54
CA TRP A 294 9.87 -1.97 10.38
C TRP A 294 8.45 -2.12 9.83
N CYS A 295 7.46 -1.88 10.68
CA CYS A 295 6.03 -1.82 10.32
C CYS A 295 5.57 -0.35 10.29
N THR A 296 6.36 0.49 9.66
CA THR A 296 6.29 1.96 9.73
C THR A 296 5.55 2.58 8.54
N GLY A 297 4.78 1.76 7.81
CA GLY A 297 3.92 2.20 6.73
C GLY A 297 4.64 2.41 5.41
N PHE A 298 3.97 3.11 4.51
CA PHE A 298 4.36 3.25 3.11
C PHE A 298 4.09 4.68 2.64
N ASN A 299 4.85 5.11 1.64
CA ASN A 299 4.61 6.35 0.92
C ASN A 299 3.91 6.06 -0.41
N PRO A 300 3.16 7.02 -0.99
CA PRO A 300 2.60 6.89 -2.33
C PRO A 300 3.66 6.67 -3.41
N ALA A 301 3.41 5.75 -4.35
CA ALA A 301 4.33 5.43 -5.44
C ALA A 301 4.09 6.37 -6.63
N LEU A 302 4.55 7.62 -6.54
CA LEU A 302 4.22 8.72 -7.47
C LEU A 302 5.38 9.15 -8.36
N ASN A 303 6.45 8.37 -8.48
CA ASN A 303 7.65 8.78 -9.24
C ASN A 303 7.34 9.12 -10.70
N HIS A 304 6.43 8.39 -11.33
CA HIS A 304 5.99 8.59 -12.72
C HIS A 304 5.27 9.93 -12.95
N LEU A 305 4.78 10.59 -11.89
CA LEU A 305 4.08 11.87 -11.96
C LEU A 305 4.99 13.09 -11.79
N ARG A 306 6.26 12.91 -11.43
CA ARG A 306 7.15 14.04 -11.08
C ARG A 306 7.34 15.01 -12.22
N GLY A 307 7.41 14.53 -13.45
CA GLY A 307 7.57 15.37 -14.66
C GLY A 307 6.40 16.31 -14.91
N LEU A 308 5.22 16.01 -14.40
CA LEU A 308 4.00 16.81 -14.55
C LEU A 308 3.90 17.99 -13.56
N GLY A 309 4.81 18.12 -12.59
CA GLY A 309 4.78 19.18 -11.59
C GLY A 309 3.57 19.12 -10.62
N VAL A 310 2.90 17.98 -10.54
CA VAL A 310 1.71 17.78 -9.69
C VAL A 310 2.04 17.28 -8.30
N VAL A 311 3.23 16.67 -8.12
CA VAL A 311 3.69 16.13 -6.83
C VAL A 311 4.22 17.26 -5.97
N GLU A 312 3.68 17.39 -4.76
CA GLU A 312 4.06 18.39 -3.76
C GLU A 312 5.37 18.00 -3.03
N PRO A 313 6.04 18.94 -2.33
CA PRO A 313 7.26 18.66 -1.57
C PRO A 313 7.13 17.55 -0.52
N ASP A 314 5.95 17.38 0.06
CA ASP A 314 5.62 16.32 1.02
C ASP A 314 5.33 14.96 0.37
N GLN A 315 5.56 14.83 -0.94
CA GLN A 315 5.33 13.63 -1.75
C GLN A 315 3.85 13.26 -1.88
N THR A 316 2.94 14.21 -1.75
CA THR A 316 1.50 14.04 -2.02
C THR A 316 1.11 14.69 -3.35
N VAL A 317 -0.12 14.48 -3.78
CA VAL A 317 -0.75 15.20 -4.90
C VAL A 317 -2.07 15.77 -4.39
N ALA A 318 -2.26 17.06 -4.51
CA ALA A 318 -3.53 17.70 -4.16
C ALA A 318 -4.64 17.23 -5.10
N VAL A 319 -5.67 16.60 -4.54
CA VAL A 319 -6.81 16.04 -5.28
C VAL A 319 -8.14 16.54 -4.75
N HIS A 320 -9.12 16.58 -5.66
CA HIS A 320 -10.53 16.77 -5.31
C HIS A 320 -11.35 15.64 -5.95
N ASN A 321 -12.00 14.82 -5.13
CA ASN A 321 -12.69 13.60 -5.58
C ASN A 321 -11.79 12.68 -6.45
N GLY A 322 -10.54 12.50 -6.04
CA GLY A 322 -9.54 11.70 -6.76
C GLY A 322 -8.94 12.38 -7.98
N ARG A 323 -9.44 13.51 -8.46
CA ARG A 323 -8.88 14.26 -9.58
C ARG A 323 -7.84 15.26 -9.11
N SER A 324 -6.70 15.33 -9.78
CA SER A 324 -5.67 16.32 -9.50
C SER A 324 -6.20 17.75 -9.61
N MET A 325 -5.87 18.60 -8.65
CA MET A 325 -6.22 20.01 -8.67
C MET A 325 -5.38 20.83 -9.65
N LYS A 326 -4.21 20.30 -10.06
CA LYS A 326 -3.30 20.97 -10.99
C LYS A 326 -3.46 20.51 -12.45
N LEU A 327 -3.97 19.26 -12.66
CA LEU A 327 -4.08 18.65 -13.98
C LEU A 327 -5.42 17.94 -14.13
N ASN A 328 -6.30 18.49 -14.97
CA ASN A 328 -7.70 18.07 -15.05
C ASN A 328 -7.93 16.67 -15.63
N ASN A 329 -6.97 16.11 -16.35
CA ASN A 329 -7.03 14.79 -16.97
C ASN A 329 -6.16 13.75 -16.23
N LEU A 330 -5.82 14.01 -14.96
CA LEU A 330 -5.13 13.08 -14.08
C LEU A 330 -5.99 12.74 -12.85
N TRP A 331 -6.16 11.45 -12.59
CA TRP A 331 -6.81 10.93 -11.38
C TRP A 331 -5.86 10.04 -10.57
N LEU A 332 -6.05 10.04 -9.26
CA LEU A 332 -5.33 9.20 -8.31
C LEU A 332 -6.32 8.36 -7.53
N VAL A 333 -6.10 7.04 -7.45
CA VAL A 333 -6.97 6.10 -6.73
C VAL A 333 -6.14 5.08 -5.95
N GLY A 334 -6.57 4.75 -4.71
CA GLY A 334 -5.97 3.68 -3.92
C GLY A 334 -4.73 4.06 -3.13
N TYR A 335 -4.55 5.34 -2.81
CA TYR A 335 -3.40 5.80 -2.02
C TYR A 335 -3.72 6.05 -0.53
N GLY A 336 -4.94 5.88 -0.12
CA GLY A 336 -5.47 6.31 1.17
C GLY A 336 -5.98 7.75 1.12
N GLU A 337 -6.18 8.32 2.31
CA GLU A 337 -6.54 9.75 2.48
C GLU A 337 -5.30 10.62 2.55
#